data_67a3c10762c53d8b5ee007b1766ef7c8
#
_entry.id   67a3c10762c53d8b5ee007b1766ef7c8
#
_cell.length_a   1.000
_cell.length_b   1.000
_cell.length_c   1.000
_cell.angle_alpha   90.00
_cell.angle_beta   90.00
_cell.angle_gamma   90.00
#
_symmetry.space_group_name_H-M   'P 1'
#
loop_
_entity.id
_entity.type
_entity.pdbx_description
1 polymer ?
#
loop_
_entity_poly.entity_id
_entity_poly.type
_entity_poly.pdbx_seq_one_letter_code
_entity_poly.pdbx_strand_id
1 'polypeptide(L)'
;MKIAVLILRSLLGLIFFAFGLMVLLHLMPVPTKADMVKMKMPEAAIDFQTFAGVYFMIFLKLVETISGIFLLINKYTSLILVIIFPVTLNIFLFHVFLEPSVLPLAIPMLLINLFLGYAYRKYYMPLFTASPTL
;
A
#
# COMPACT_ATOMS: atom_id res chain seq x y z
N MET A 1 -1.74 13.12 20.40
CA MET A 1 -2.45 12.45 19.28
C MET A 1 -2.33 13.16 17.93
N LYS A 2 -2.57 14.49 17.83
CA LYS A 2 -2.47 15.24 16.55
C LYS A 2 -1.10 15.15 15.86
N ILE A 3 -0.02 15.30 16.63
CA ILE A 3 1.36 15.24 16.10
C ILE A 3 1.68 13.82 15.57
N ALA A 4 1.31 12.78 16.32
CA ALA A 4 1.51 11.40 15.87
C ALA A 4 0.76 11.10 14.56
N VAL A 5 -0.49 11.55 14.45
CA VAL A 5 -1.29 11.43 13.22
C VAL A 5 -0.61 12.16 12.05
N LEU A 6 -0.10 13.37 12.26
CA LEU A 6 0.61 14.13 11.24
C LEU A 6 1.86 13.38 10.76
N ILE A 7 2.71 12.94 11.68
CA ILE A 7 3.96 12.24 11.36
C ILE A 7 3.67 10.92 10.63
N LEU A 8 2.81 10.08 11.20
CA LEU A 8 2.52 8.76 10.63
C LEU A 8 1.81 8.86 9.27
N ARG A 9 0.91 9.83 9.09
CA ARG A 9 0.28 10.09 7.80
C ARG A 9 1.32 10.52 6.75
N SER A 10 2.21 11.46 7.11
CA SER A 10 3.24 11.92 6.19
C SER A 10 4.25 10.82 5.86
N LEU A 11 4.60 9.98 6.83
CA LEU A 11 5.47 8.84 6.63
C LEU A 11 4.84 7.80 5.69
N LEU A 12 3.60 7.43 5.93
CA LEU A 12 2.87 6.49 5.06
C LEU A 12 2.72 7.06 3.64
N GLY A 13 2.38 8.35 3.53
CA GLY A 13 2.26 9.06 2.25
C GLY A 13 3.59 9.08 1.50
N LEU A 14 4.69 9.35 2.19
CA LEU A 14 6.03 9.36 1.58
C LEU A 14 6.44 7.97 1.08
N ILE A 15 6.18 6.93 1.86
CA ILE A 15 6.47 5.54 1.46
C ILE A 15 5.73 5.20 0.16
N PHE A 16 4.42 5.39 0.11
CA PHE A 16 3.63 5.09 -1.08
C PHE A 16 4.01 5.95 -2.28
N PHE A 17 4.23 7.24 -2.07
CA PHE A 17 4.68 8.15 -3.13
C PHE A 17 6.03 7.74 -3.70
N ALA A 18 7.02 7.52 -2.83
CA ALA A 18 8.38 7.19 -3.27
C ALA A 18 8.42 5.85 -4.00
N PHE A 19 7.91 4.77 -3.40
CA PHE A 19 7.92 3.45 -4.02
C PHE A 19 7.07 3.38 -5.29
N GLY A 20 5.89 4.00 -5.28
CA GLY A 20 5.05 4.08 -6.47
C GLY A 20 5.75 4.80 -7.62
N LEU A 21 6.27 5.99 -7.34
CA LEU A 21 6.93 6.83 -8.35
C LEU A 21 8.23 6.21 -8.88
N MET A 22 9.04 5.59 -8.02
CA MET A 22 10.29 4.94 -8.43
C MET A 22 10.06 3.84 -9.47
N VAL A 23 8.99 3.06 -9.32
CA VAL A 23 8.63 2.02 -10.30
C VAL A 23 8.07 2.64 -11.57
N LEU A 24 7.20 3.65 -11.47
CA LEU A 24 6.61 4.32 -12.65
C LEU A 24 7.66 5.04 -13.50
N LEU A 25 8.69 5.60 -12.87
CA LEU A 25 9.80 6.25 -13.59
C LEU A 25 10.92 5.27 -14.03
N HIS A 26 10.69 3.96 -13.87
CA HIS A 26 11.68 2.91 -14.14
C HIS A 26 13.01 3.06 -13.37
N LEU A 27 13.02 3.80 -12.28
CA LEU A 27 14.16 3.90 -11.37
C LEU A 27 14.33 2.64 -10.53
N MET A 28 13.23 1.94 -10.27
CA MET A 28 13.19 0.61 -9.67
C MET A 28 12.44 -0.31 -10.63
N PRO A 29 13.14 -1.09 -11.46
CA PRO A 29 12.49 -1.97 -12.43
C PRO A 29 11.72 -3.10 -11.69
N VAL A 30 10.56 -3.45 -12.23
CA VAL A 30 9.84 -4.64 -11.78
C VAL A 30 10.68 -5.86 -12.18
N PRO A 31 11.06 -6.72 -11.22
CA PRO A 31 11.90 -7.86 -11.52
C PRO A 31 11.20 -8.82 -12.51
N THR A 32 11.95 -9.28 -13.48
CA THR A 32 11.48 -10.33 -14.39
C THR A 32 11.47 -11.69 -13.69
N LYS A 33 10.77 -12.68 -14.26
CA LYS A 33 10.80 -14.06 -13.72
C LYS A 33 12.23 -14.57 -13.56
N ALA A 34 13.12 -14.28 -14.52
CA ALA A 34 14.52 -14.67 -14.46
C ALA A 34 15.27 -13.99 -13.31
N ASP A 35 14.98 -12.72 -13.03
CA ASP A 35 15.60 -11.98 -11.92
C ASP A 35 15.11 -12.54 -10.57
N MET A 36 13.82 -12.84 -10.45
CA MET A 36 13.23 -13.44 -9.24
C MET A 36 13.84 -14.82 -8.93
N VAL A 37 14.07 -15.65 -9.94
CA VAL A 37 14.78 -16.93 -9.81
C VAL A 37 16.21 -16.72 -9.34
N LYS A 38 16.95 -15.76 -9.92
CA LYS A 38 18.31 -15.41 -9.46
C LYS A 38 18.32 -14.91 -8.02
N MET A 39 17.32 -14.17 -7.58
CA MET A 39 17.14 -13.72 -6.20
C MET A 39 16.73 -14.85 -5.25
N LYS A 40 16.55 -16.07 -5.76
CA LYS A 40 16.08 -17.24 -4.99
C LYS A 40 14.77 -17.01 -4.27
N MET A 41 13.87 -16.26 -4.89
CA MET A 41 12.52 -16.07 -4.35
C MET A 41 11.76 -17.40 -4.31
N PRO A 42 10.87 -17.62 -3.33
CA PRO A 42 10.00 -18.79 -3.30
C PRO A 42 9.17 -18.92 -4.58
N GLU A 43 8.99 -20.13 -5.08
CA GLU A 43 8.25 -20.39 -6.33
C GLU A 43 6.85 -19.79 -6.30
N ALA A 44 6.12 -19.94 -5.19
CA ALA A 44 4.79 -19.35 -5.02
C ALA A 44 4.79 -17.80 -5.13
N ALA A 45 5.86 -17.13 -4.69
CA ALA A 45 6.00 -15.68 -4.85
C ALA A 45 6.25 -15.29 -6.31
N ILE A 46 7.06 -16.08 -7.02
CA ILE A 46 7.34 -15.90 -8.46
C ILE A 46 6.04 -16.09 -9.28
N ASP A 47 5.28 -17.13 -9.00
CA ASP A 47 4.04 -17.44 -9.69
C ASP A 47 2.99 -16.35 -9.46
N PHE A 48 2.85 -15.86 -8.21
CA PHE A 48 1.94 -14.77 -7.89
C PHE A 48 2.31 -13.48 -8.65
N GLN A 49 3.57 -13.09 -8.66
CA GLN A 49 4.01 -11.87 -9.36
C GLN A 49 3.90 -12.03 -10.88
N THR A 50 4.16 -13.20 -11.41
CA THR A 50 4.00 -13.50 -12.84
C THR A 50 2.52 -13.46 -13.25
N PHE A 51 1.62 -14.01 -12.43
CA PHE A 51 0.17 -13.95 -12.63
C PHE A 51 -0.35 -12.52 -12.58
N ALA A 52 0.11 -11.71 -11.63
CA ALA A 52 -0.28 -10.31 -11.51
C ALA A 52 0.05 -9.50 -12.78
N GLY A 53 1.18 -9.82 -13.45
CA GLY A 53 1.58 -9.23 -14.71
C GLY A 53 1.95 -7.75 -14.62
N VAL A 54 2.52 -7.23 -15.71
CA VAL A 54 3.01 -5.83 -15.77
C VAL A 54 1.85 -4.83 -15.68
N TYR A 55 0.73 -5.12 -16.32
CA TYR A 55 -0.46 -4.26 -16.31
C TYR A 55 -0.94 -3.98 -14.88
N PHE A 56 -1.12 -5.04 -14.08
CA PHE A 56 -1.60 -4.90 -12.70
C PHE A 56 -0.60 -4.13 -11.83
N MET A 57 0.69 -4.38 -12.03
CA MET A 57 1.74 -3.65 -11.30
C MET A 57 1.74 -2.15 -11.62
N ILE A 58 1.58 -1.77 -12.88
CA ILE A 58 1.48 -0.35 -13.26
C ILE A 58 0.25 0.30 -12.63
N PHE A 59 -0.91 -0.35 -12.72
CA PHE A 59 -2.13 0.13 -12.08
C PHE A 59 -1.95 0.32 -10.57
N LEU A 60 -1.39 -0.68 -9.89
CA LEU A 60 -1.13 -0.64 -8.46
C LEU A 60 -0.20 0.54 -8.09
N LYS A 61 0.88 0.73 -8.85
CA LYS A 61 1.84 1.81 -8.62
C LYS A 61 1.25 3.21 -8.87
N LEU A 62 0.32 3.33 -9.80
CA LEU A 62 -0.47 4.56 -9.97
C LEU A 62 -1.34 4.84 -8.74
N VAL A 63 -2.07 3.84 -8.23
CA VAL A 63 -2.87 3.97 -7.02
C VAL A 63 -2.02 4.35 -5.81
N GLU A 64 -0.86 3.70 -5.63
CA GLU A 64 0.08 4.01 -4.55
C GLU A 64 0.59 5.45 -4.64
N THR A 65 1.05 5.88 -5.83
CA THR A 65 1.60 7.22 -6.04
C THR A 65 0.56 8.31 -5.77
N ILE A 66 -0.64 8.17 -6.34
CA ILE A 66 -1.74 9.12 -6.15
C ILE A 66 -2.15 9.18 -4.69
N SER A 67 -2.31 8.02 -4.05
CA SER A 67 -2.65 7.93 -2.63
C SER A 67 -1.57 8.58 -1.75
N GLY A 68 -0.30 8.36 -2.07
CA GLY A 68 0.82 9.00 -1.38
C GLY A 68 0.75 10.52 -1.45
N ILE A 69 0.49 11.10 -2.63
CA ILE A 69 0.31 12.55 -2.81
C ILE A 69 -0.82 13.07 -1.92
N PHE A 70 -1.99 12.44 -1.96
CA PHE A 70 -3.16 12.92 -1.19
C PHE A 70 -2.94 12.80 0.32
N LEU A 71 -2.23 11.78 0.80
CA LEU A 71 -1.83 11.67 2.21
C LEU A 71 -0.86 12.77 2.61
N LEU A 72 0.13 13.10 1.76
CA LEU A 72 1.11 14.16 2.04
C LEU A 72 0.43 15.54 2.16
N ILE A 73 -0.43 15.88 1.21
CA ILE A 73 -1.14 17.18 1.21
C ILE A 73 -2.35 17.23 2.14
N ASN A 74 -2.65 16.15 2.88
CA ASN A 74 -3.79 16.04 3.79
C ASN A 74 -5.15 16.30 3.12
N LYS A 75 -5.33 15.84 1.91
CA LYS A 75 -6.61 15.92 1.21
C LYS A 75 -7.21 14.53 1.02
N TYR A 76 -8.51 14.42 1.26
CA TYR A 76 -9.26 13.16 1.15
C TYR A 76 -8.65 12.01 1.97
N THR A 77 -7.94 12.33 3.06
CA THR A 77 -7.15 11.36 3.86
C THR A 77 -7.98 10.14 4.27
N SER A 78 -9.20 10.32 4.75
CA SER A 78 -10.08 9.21 5.16
C SER A 78 -10.43 8.28 3.99
N LEU A 79 -10.76 8.85 2.83
CA LEU A 79 -11.05 8.08 1.61
C LEU A 79 -9.81 7.31 1.15
N ILE A 80 -8.66 7.99 1.12
CA ILE A 80 -7.40 7.37 0.69
C ILE A 80 -7.01 6.22 1.61
N LEU A 81 -7.16 6.36 2.92
CA LEU A 81 -6.86 5.28 3.87
C LEU A 81 -7.71 4.03 3.63
N VAL A 82 -8.98 4.19 3.23
CA VAL A 82 -9.85 3.07 2.85
C VAL A 82 -9.39 2.44 1.53
N ILE A 83 -9.03 3.26 0.53
CA ILE A 83 -8.56 2.78 -0.78
C ILE A 83 -7.26 2.00 -0.67
N ILE A 84 -6.28 2.49 0.11
CA ILE A 84 -4.98 1.83 0.24
C ILE A 84 -4.96 0.69 1.27
N PHE A 85 -6.01 0.53 2.08
CA PHE A 85 -6.05 -0.55 3.07
C PHE A 85 -5.93 -1.95 2.45
N PRO A 86 -6.68 -2.31 1.40
CA PRO A 86 -6.50 -3.58 0.72
C PRO A 86 -5.08 -3.77 0.15
N VAL A 87 -4.47 -2.69 -0.35
CA VAL A 87 -3.09 -2.71 -0.86
C VAL A 87 -2.11 -3.00 0.27
N THR A 88 -2.21 -2.27 1.38
CA THR A 88 -1.34 -2.44 2.55
C THR A 88 -1.49 -3.84 3.15
N LEU A 89 -2.72 -4.32 3.23
CA LEU A 89 -3.02 -5.67 3.73
C LEU A 89 -2.43 -6.74 2.81
N ASN A 90 -2.57 -6.57 1.48
CA ASN A 90 -2.00 -7.51 0.51
C ASN A 90 -0.46 -7.51 0.56
N ILE A 91 0.19 -6.35 0.67
CA ILE A 91 1.64 -6.26 0.87
C ILE A 91 2.05 -7.05 2.10
N PHE A 92 1.35 -6.86 3.22
CA PHE A 92 1.62 -7.60 4.46
C PHE A 92 1.44 -9.12 4.28
N LEU A 93 0.31 -9.56 3.72
CA LEU A 93 0.02 -10.98 3.52
C LEU A 93 1.01 -11.63 2.54
N PHE A 94 1.37 -10.94 1.46
CA PHE A 94 2.39 -11.41 0.52
C PHE A 94 3.72 -11.69 1.23
N HIS A 95 4.17 -10.76 2.06
CA HIS A 95 5.43 -10.92 2.78
C HIS A 95 5.36 -11.92 3.95
N VAL A 96 4.20 -12.10 4.56
CA VAL A 96 4.02 -13.15 5.59
C VAL A 96 4.08 -14.55 4.99
N PHE A 97 3.41 -14.77 3.86
CA PHE A 97 3.20 -16.12 3.32
C PHE A 97 4.15 -16.50 2.20
N LEU A 98 4.62 -15.53 1.41
CA LEU A 98 5.34 -15.83 0.17
C LEU A 98 6.78 -15.35 0.18
N GLU A 99 7.08 -14.17 0.76
CA GLU A 99 8.43 -13.60 0.67
C GLU A 99 8.74 -12.73 1.89
N PRO A 100 9.34 -13.29 2.96
CA PRO A 100 9.48 -12.59 4.26
C PRO A 100 10.54 -11.48 4.32
N SER A 101 11.35 -11.27 3.28
CA SER A 101 12.52 -10.35 3.35
C SER A 101 12.12 -8.90 3.65
N VAL A 102 10.95 -8.44 3.19
CA VAL A 102 10.45 -7.07 3.36
C VAL A 102 9.42 -6.94 4.49
N LEU A 103 9.22 -8.01 5.25
CA LEU A 103 8.28 -8.03 6.38
C LEU A 103 8.55 -6.92 7.42
N PRO A 104 9.81 -6.56 7.75
CA PRO A 104 10.10 -5.43 8.64
C PRO A 104 9.55 -4.09 8.19
N LEU A 105 9.28 -3.90 6.89
CA LEU A 105 8.63 -2.71 6.34
C LEU A 105 7.11 -2.89 6.24
N ALA A 106 6.64 -4.07 5.86
CA ALA A 106 5.22 -4.35 5.65
C ALA A 106 4.40 -4.27 6.95
N ILE A 107 4.95 -4.74 8.07
CA ILE A 107 4.29 -4.67 9.39
C ILE A 107 4.02 -3.22 9.82
N PRO A 108 5.01 -2.33 9.89
CA PRO A 108 4.78 -0.93 10.23
C PRO A 108 3.78 -0.23 9.30
N MET A 109 3.84 -0.50 8.00
CA MET A 109 2.90 0.09 7.03
C MET A 109 1.46 -0.28 7.35
N LEU A 110 1.18 -1.55 7.62
CA LEU A 110 -0.16 -2.01 8.00
C LEU A 110 -0.60 -1.39 9.33
N LEU A 111 0.26 -1.38 10.35
CA LEU A 111 -0.05 -0.81 11.65
C LEU A 111 -0.34 0.69 11.55
N ILE A 112 0.44 1.44 10.78
CA ILE A 112 0.22 2.86 10.53
C ILE A 112 -1.12 3.08 9.82
N ASN A 113 -1.43 2.29 8.79
CA ASN A 113 -2.71 2.39 8.09
C ASN A 113 -3.89 2.14 9.04
N LEU A 114 -3.84 1.09 9.86
CA LEU A 114 -4.88 0.78 10.85
C LEU A 114 -5.02 1.89 11.91
N PHE A 115 -3.90 2.39 12.43
CA PHE A 115 -3.91 3.49 13.41
C PHE A 115 -4.54 4.76 12.82
N LEU A 116 -4.14 5.14 11.61
CA LEU A 116 -4.72 6.29 10.91
C LEU A 116 -6.19 6.06 10.58
N GLY A 117 -6.55 4.84 10.14
CA GLY A 117 -7.94 4.44 9.98
C GLY A 117 -8.76 4.68 11.24
N TYR A 118 -8.26 4.24 12.38
CA TYR A 118 -8.92 4.51 13.67
C TYR A 118 -8.98 6.01 13.99
N ALA A 119 -7.90 6.77 13.77
CA ALA A 119 -7.85 8.19 14.05
C ALA A 119 -8.85 9.00 13.21
N TYR A 120 -9.07 8.60 11.95
CA TYR A 120 -10.00 9.27 11.02
C TYR A 120 -11.39 8.61 10.95
N ARG A 121 -11.71 7.63 11.82
CA ARG A 121 -12.94 6.83 11.76
C ARG A 121 -14.25 7.62 11.64
N LYS A 122 -14.34 8.78 12.27
CA LYS A 122 -15.54 9.62 12.24
C LYS A 122 -15.93 10.08 10.83
N TYR A 123 -15.00 10.12 9.89
CA TYR A 123 -15.23 10.61 8.54
C TYR A 123 -15.75 9.54 7.58
N TYR A 124 -15.58 8.26 7.91
CA TYR A 124 -16.07 7.15 7.07
C TYR A 124 -17.04 6.21 7.79
N MET A 125 -17.29 6.43 9.07
CA MET A 125 -18.31 5.65 9.81
C MET A 125 -19.68 5.63 9.12
N PRO A 126 -20.16 6.72 8.48
CA PRO A 126 -21.43 6.70 7.74
C PRO A 126 -21.47 5.67 6.59
N LEU A 127 -20.31 5.27 6.04
CA LEU A 127 -20.24 4.24 4.99
C LEU A 127 -20.66 2.85 5.49
N PHE A 128 -20.64 2.62 6.80
CA PHE A 128 -21.07 1.36 7.43
C PHE A 128 -22.57 1.33 7.73
N THR A 129 -23.36 2.26 7.20
CA THR A 129 -24.81 2.24 7.34
C THR A 129 -25.38 1.05 6.55
N ALA A 130 -26.00 0.11 7.27
CA ALA A 130 -26.49 -1.14 6.66
C ALA A 130 -27.68 -0.92 5.69
N SER A 131 -28.47 0.10 5.94
CA SER A 131 -29.66 0.43 5.12
C SER A 131 -29.69 1.94 4.86
N PRO A 132 -28.91 2.45 3.90
CA PRO A 132 -28.94 3.87 3.58
C PRO A 132 -30.31 4.25 2.95
N THR A 133 -30.88 5.34 3.42
CA THR A 133 -32.08 5.96 2.82
C THR A 133 -31.65 7.10 1.90
N LEU A 134 -32.28 7.19 0.71
CA LEU A 134 -32.11 8.32 -0.22
C LEU A 134 -32.93 9.52 0.26
#